data_2b11cbc92f2e4da928984bf0837fec44
#
_entry.id   2b11cbc92f2e4da928984bf0837fec44
#
_cell.length_a   1.000
_cell.length_b   1.000
_cell.length_c   1.000
_cell.angle_alpha   90.00
_cell.angle_beta   90.00
_cell.angle_gamma   90.00
#
_symmetry.space_group_name_H-M   'P 1'
#
loop_
_entity.id
_entity.type
_entity.pdbx_description
1 polymer ?
#
loop_
_entity_poly.entity_id
_entity_poly.type
_entity_poly.pdbx_seq_one_letter_code
_entity_poly.pdbx_strand_id
1 'polypeptide(L)'
;MEDRHVIETLGKVKVVIENGEITEVGSSEMKYCPMFHAMHKVDELNEEFIRKNINFRIQDFGMCTPDRVVEMDDLVTVGISEILKTNMEKGNIDCVVGVCDGAGTVLMTNPRVVQGVGGRVSGLISTTPIPEVIKNLEEKDSIVLYPDTAELNQLEGLKLAVEKGYKNIAITVIPSPMVKELREYPVDDDVNVYIFVAHTTGVEPDMVEMLFENADIVTACASKAISDYTDEKKPYYYGLKVPIFCASDDGRRFLDVRLEKINKPLTTNEYPRNKDDMPHKLL
;
A
#
# COMPACT_ATOMS: atom_id res chain seq x y z
N MET A 1 -19.50 -12.36 15.61
CA MET A 1 -19.39 -11.00 15.08
C MET A 1 -19.84 -11.06 13.64
N GLU A 2 -20.48 -10.02 13.13
CA GLU A 2 -20.87 -9.96 11.72
C GLU A 2 -19.57 -9.79 10.88
N ASP A 3 -19.36 -10.68 9.90
CA ASP A 3 -18.19 -10.64 9.04
C ASP A 3 -18.35 -9.47 8.06
N ARG A 4 -17.56 -8.40 8.24
CA ARG A 4 -17.72 -7.17 7.47
C ARG A 4 -16.40 -6.45 7.24
N HIS A 5 -16.09 -6.20 5.97
CA HIS A 5 -14.88 -5.51 5.53
C HIS A 5 -15.23 -4.30 4.67
N VAL A 6 -14.53 -3.20 4.86
CA VAL A 6 -14.68 -1.98 4.07
C VAL A 6 -13.34 -1.65 3.45
N ILE A 7 -13.32 -1.56 2.13
CA ILE A 7 -12.14 -1.14 1.37
C ILE A 7 -12.45 0.09 0.53
N GLU A 8 -11.46 0.92 0.32
CA GLU A 8 -11.46 1.95 -0.70
C GLU A 8 -10.58 1.51 -1.86
N THR A 9 -11.17 1.34 -3.02
CA THR A 9 -10.47 0.88 -4.23
C THR A 9 -10.28 2.05 -5.22
N LEU A 10 -10.04 1.74 -6.48
CA LEU A 10 -9.80 2.70 -7.55
C LEU A 10 -10.84 3.82 -7.58
N GLY A 11 -10.35 5.06 -7.77
CA GLY A 11 -11.23 6.23 -7.88
C GLY A 11 -12.00 6.56 -6.60
N LYS A 12 -11.44 6.22 -5.44
CA LYS A 12 -12.05 6.41 -4.11
C LYS A 12 -13.35 5.61 -3.91
N VAL A 13 -13.54 4.53 -4.64
CA VAL A 13 -14.76 3.75 -4.51
C VAL A 13 -14.74 2.93 -3.22
N LYS A 14 -15.66 3.25 -2.33
CA LYS A 14 -15.95 2.42 -1.15
C LYS A 14 -16.63 1.13 -1.60
N VAL A 15 -16.12 0.00 -1.14
CA VAL A 15 -16.73 -1.32 -1.33
C VAL A 15 -16.91 -1.98 0.04
N VAL A 16 -18.10 -2.53 0.28
CA VAL A 16 -18.40 -3.31 1.48
C VAL A 16 -18.52 -4.78 1.08
N ILE A 17 -17.82 -5.64 1.82
CA ILE A 17 -17.83 -7.09 1.63
C ILE A 17 -18.30 -7.71 2.95
N GLU A 18 -19.34 -8.54 2.89
CA GLU A 18 -19.91 -9.22 4.04
C GLU A 18 -20.05 -10.72 3.72
N ASN A 19 -19.53 -11.58 4.59
CA ASN A 19 -19.51 -13.03 4.38
C ASN A 19 -18.94 -13.47 3.01
N GLY A 20 -17.89 -12.76 2.54
CA GLY A 20 -17.25 -13.06 1.26
C GLY A 20 -18.01 -12.54 0.03
N GLU A 21 -19.10 -11.80 0.19
CA GLU A 21 -19.90 -11.24 -0.91
C GLU A 21 -19.91 -9.71 -0.90
N ILE A 22 -19.91 -9.09 -2.09
CA ILE A 22 -19.98 -7.63 -2.22
C ILE A 22 -21.44 -7.18 -1.98
N THR A 23 -21.67 -6.49 -0.87
CA THR A 23 -22.99 -5.96 -0.50
C THR A 23 -23.18 -4.52 -0.96
N GLU A 24 -22.10 -3.71 -1.03
CA GLU A 24 -22.17 -2.30 -1.41
C GLU A 24 -21.01 -1.92 -2.32
N VAL A 25 -21.25 -1.17 -3.38
CA VAL A 25 -20.23 -0.54 -4.23
C VAL A 25 -20.62 0.92 -4.47
N GLY A 26 -19.73 1.84 -4.12
CA GLY A 26 -19.89 3.26 -4.38
C GLY A 26 -19.63 3.64 -5.84
N SER A 27 -19.77 4.91 -6.17
CA SER A 27 -19.43 5.46 -7.48
C SER A 27 -17.97 5.87 -7.57
N SER A 28 -17.34 5.68 -8.75
CA SER A 28 -15.98 6.17 -9.00
C SER A 28 -15.96 7.66 -9.31
N GLU A 29 -15.11 8.41 -8.66
CA GLU A 29 -14.82 9.81 -8.98
C GLU A 29 -13.85 9.93 -10.17
N MET A 30 -13.08 8.90 -10.46
CA MET A 30 -12.14 8.79 -11.57
C MET A 30 -12.76 7.99 -12.72
N LYS A 31 -12.68 8.51 -13.96
CA LYS A 31 -13.25 7.82 -15.12
C LYS A 31 -12.31 6.84 -15.80
N TYR A 32 -11.03 7.18 -15.89
CA TYR A 32 -10.04 6.41 -16.64
C TYR A 32 -8.76 6.20 -15.84
N CYS A 33 -8.19 4.99 -15.93
CA CYS A 33 -6.88 4.65 -15.38
C CYS A 33 -6.01 3.97 -16.46
N PRO A 34 -4.89 4.57 -16.89
CA PRO A 34 -4.04 4.02 -17.93
C PRO A 34 -3.41 2.67 -17.55
N MET A 35 -3.22 2.41 -16.26
CA MET A 35 -2.76 1.12 -15.77
C MET A 35 -3.82 0.03 -16.01
N PHE A 36 -5.07 0.28 -15.63
CA PHE A 36 -6.17 -0.67 -15.82
C PHE A 36 -6.55 -0.83 -17.29
N HIS A 37 -6.49 0.25 -18.08
CA HIS A 37 -6.62 0.14 -19.53
C HIS A 37 -5.55 -0.79 -20.13
N ALA A 38 -4.29 -0.63 -19.72
CA ALA A 38 -3.20 -1.48 -20.21
C ALA A 38 -3.37 -2.96 -19.83
N MET A 39 -3.84 -3.24 -18.60
CA MET A 39 -3.98 -4.60 -18.07
C MET A 39 -5.28 -5.29 -18.51
N HIS A 40 -6.39 -4.57 -18.53
CA HIS A 40 -7.74 -5.13 -18.69
C HIS A 40 -8.50 -4.62 -19.90
N LYS A 41 -7.93 -3.69 -20.69
CA LYS A 41 -8.60 -3.03 -21.83
C LYS A 41 -9.91 -2.34 -21.47
N VAL A 42 -9.94 -1.71 -20.29
CA VAL A 42 -11.11 -0.99 -19.77
C VAL A 42 -10.95 0.49 -20.07
N ASP A 43 -11.92 1.08 -20.73
CA ASP A 43 -11.93 2.50 -21.11
C ASP A 43 -12.62 3.38 -20.07
N GLU A 44 -13.46 2.81 -19.20
CA GLU A 44 -14.19 3.54 -18.17
C GLU A 44 -14.28 2.74 -16.87
N LEU A 45 -13.94 3.40 -15.75
CA LEU A 45 -14.10 2.86 -14.41
C LEU A 45 -15.55 3.10 -13.94
N ASN A 46 -16.38 2.11 -14.11
CA ASN A 46 -17.77 2.12 -13.64
C ASN A 46 -18.01 1.07 -12.55
N GLU A 47 -19.19 1.08 -11.93
CA GLU A 47 -19.55 0.14 -10.85
C GLU A 47 -19.43 -1.32 -11.29
N GLU A 48 -19.87 -1.65 -12.51
CA GLU A 48 -19.79 -3.02 -13.03
C GLU A 48 -18.35 -3.53 -13.09
N PHE A 49 -17.43 -2.71 -13.61
CA PHE A 49 -16.02 -3.05 -13.66
C PHE A 49 -15.41 -3.21 -12.25
N ILE A 50 -15.73 -2.29 -11.34
CA ILE A 50 -15.24 -2.35 -9.96
C ILE A 50 -15.74 -3.61 -9.27
N ARG A 51 -17.02 -3.91 -9.37
CA ARG A 51 -17.61 -5.14 -8.84
C ARG A 51 -16.96 -6.39 -9.41
N LYS A 52 -16.72 -6.43 -10.73
CA LYS A 52 -16.00 -7.52 -11.40
C LYS A 52 -14.58 -7.67 -10.90
N ASN A 53 -13.85 -6.56 -10.73
CA ASN A 53 -12.46 -6.57 -10.24
C ASN A 53 -12.38 -7.06 -8.80
N ILE A 54 -13.28 -6.64 -7.91
CA ILE A 54 -13.30 -7.08 -6.52
C ILE A 54 -13.74 -8.55 -6.43
N ASN A 55 -14.76 -8.98 -7.15
CA ASN A 55 -15.14 -10.39 -7.22
C ASN A 55 -14.00 -11.28 -7.71
N PHE A 56 -13.23 -10.82 -8.71
CA PHE A 56 -12.03 -11.53 -9.14
C PHE A 56 -11.03 -11.69 -7.98
N ARG A 57 -10.81 -10.66 -7.17
CA ARG A 57 -9.90 -10.74 -6.01
C ARG A 57 -10.40 -11.70 -4.94
N ILE A 58 -11.71 -11.70 -4.67
CA ILE A 58 -12.35 -12.65 -3.74
C ILE A 58 -12.15 -14.09 -4.23
N GLN A 59 -12.36 -14.34 -5.52
CA GLN A 59 -12.27 -15.70 -6.11
C GLN A 59 -10.83 -16.17 -6.34
N ASP A 60 -9.92 -15.27 -6.74
CA ASP A 60 -8.53 -15.62 -7.10
C ASP A 60 -7.63 -15.88 -5.90
N PHE A 61 -7.75 -15.06 -4.86
CA PHE A 61 -6.90 -15.17 -3.67
C PHE A 61 -7.62 -15.05 -2.33
N GLY A 62 -8.94 -15.16 -2.33
CA GLY A 62 -9.73 -15.22 -1.11
C GLY A 62 -9.84 -13.91 -0.34
N MET A 63 -9.75 -12.74 -1.00
CA MET A 63 -9.83 -11.44 -0.31
C MET A 63 -11.08 -11.37 0.57
N CYS A 64 -10.93 -10.99 1.85
CA CYS A 64 -12.00 -10.91 2.85
C CYS A 64 -12.74 -12.24 3.06
N THR A 65 -12.05 -13.38 2.96
CA THR A 65 -12.62 -14.71 3.21
C THR A 65 -11.64 -15.59 3.98
N PRO A 66 -12.09 -16.74 4.56
CA PRO A 66 -11.20 -17.73 5.18
C PRO A 66 -10.12 -18.29 4.26
N ASP A 67 -10.35 -18.27 2.94
CA ASP A 67 -9.43 -18.78 1.92
C ASP A 67 -8.34 -17.77 1.52
N ARG A 68 -8.14 -16.71 2.29
CA ARG A 68 -7.17 -15.63 2.02
C ARG A 68 -5.76 -16.16 1.85
N VAL A 69 -5.23 -16.09 0.63
CA VAL A 69 -3.84 -16.42 0.31
C VAL A 69 -2.93 -15.29 0.80
N VAL A 70 -2.11 -15.55 1.81
CA VAL A 70 -1.25 -14.55 2.48
C VAL A 70 0.18 -14.51 1.95
N GLU A 71 0.62 -15.47 1.14
CA GLU A 71 1.93 -15.48 0.48
C GLU A 71 1.80 -15.40 -1.03
N MET A 72 2.66 -14.64 -1.68
CA MET A 72 2.76 -14.66 -3.15
C MET A 72 4.12 -14.18 -3.65
N ASP A 73 4.35 -14.42 -4.94
CA ASP A 73 5.44 -13.82 -5.70
C ASP A 73 5.04 -12.43 -6.22
N ASP A 74 5.96 -11.76 -6.92
CA ASP A 74 5.72 -10.41 -7.43
C ASP A 74 4.45 -10.34 -8.30
N LEU A 75 3.60 -9.36 -8.03
CA LEU A 75 2.35 -9.14 -8.78
C LEU A 75 2.57 -8.18 -9.94
N VAL A 76 3.31 -7.09 -9.68
CA VAL A 76 3.64 -6.08 -10.68
C VAL A 76 5.16 -5.89 -10.75
N THR A 77 5.61 -5.18 -11.77
CA THR A 77 7.05 -4.95 -11.96
C THR A 77 7.62 -4.10 -10.83
N VAL A 78 6.94 -3.00 -10.49
CA VAL A 78 7.32 -2.08 -9.41
C VAL A 78 6.07 -1.58 -8.69
N GLY A 79 5.99 -1.86 -7.41
CA GLY A 79 4.99 -1.40 -6.46
C GLY A 79 5.58 -1.38 -5.06
N ILE A 80 4.86 -0.87 -4.08
CA ILE A 80 5.35 -0.81 -2.69
C ILE A 80 5.68 -2.21 -2.16
N SER A 81 4.81 -3.18 -2.35
CA SER A 81 5.03 -4.55 -1.87
C SER A 81 6.26 -5.20 -2.51
N GLU A 82 6.50 -4.97 -3.81
CA GLU A 82 7.68 -5.47 -4.52
C GLU A 82 8.98 -4.78 -4.04
N ILE A 83 8.93 -3.47 -3.73
CA ILE A 83 10.05 -2.73 -3.16
C ILE A 83 10.40 -3.30 -1.79
N LEU A 84 9.39 -3.43 -0.91
CA LEU A 84 9.55 -3.96 0.44
C LEU A 84 10.09 -5.39 0.43
N LYS A 85 9.45 -6.30 -0.33
CA LYS A 85 9.89 -7.69 -0.49
C LYS A 85 11.36 -7.75 -0.93
N THR A 86 11.74 -6.98 -1.96
CA THR A 86 13.11 -6.97 -2.48
C THR A 86 14.11 -6.51 -1.41
N ASN A 87 13.78 -5.47 -0.64
CA ASN A 87 14.68 -4.93 0.37
C ASN A 87 14.77 -5.84 1.61
N MET A 88 13.72 -6.55 1.96
CA MET A 88 13.79 -7.62 2.98
C MET A 88 14.68 -8.78 2.53
N GLU A 89 14.54 -9.25 1.30
CA GLU A 89 15.40 -10.32 0.73
C GLU A 89 16.88 -9.91 0.66
N LYS A 90 17.18 -8.61 0.63
CA LYS A 90 18.53 -8.04 0.65
C LYS A 90 19.04 -7.74 2.06
N GLY A 91 18.22 -7.88 3.09
CA GLY A 91 18.56 -7.56 4.47
C GLY A 91 18.60 -6.05 4.78
N ASN A 92 17.99 -5.22 3.94
CA ASN A 92 17.87 -3.77 4.16
C ASN A 92 16.69 -3.42 5.09
N ILE A 93 15.72 -4.31 5.23
CA ILE A 93 14.52 -4.18 6.06
C ILE A 93 14.37 -5.48 6.84
N ASP A 94 14.18 -5.38 8.15
CA ASP A 94 14.06 -6.53 9.05
C ASP A 94 12.60 -7.01 9.14
N CYS A 95 11.66 -6.08 9.21
CA CYS A 95 10.24 -6.37 9.28
C CYS A 95 9.38 -5.27 8.64
N VAL A 96 8.15 -5.62 8.30
CA VAL A 96 7.15 -4.68 7.76
C VAL A 96 5.91 -4.70 8.64
N VAL A 97 5.47 -3.51 9.07
CA VAL A 97 4.16 -3.30 9.68
C VAL A 97 3.18 -2.88 8.57
N GLY A 98 2.12 -3.64 8.42
CA GLY A 98 1.07 -3.38 7.45
C GLY A 98 -0.29 -3.81 7.96
N VAL A 99 -1.28 -3.80 7.08
CA VAL A 99 -2.65 -4.22 7.40
C VAL A 99 -3.12 -5.31 6.44
N CYS A 100 -3.85 -6.28 6.96
CA CYS A 100 -4.42 -7.39 6.21
C CYS A 100 -5.93 -7.46 6.44
N ASP A 101 -6.66 -7.66 5.36
CA ASP A 101 -8.08 -7.99 5.43
C ASP A 101 -8.27 -9.29 6.22
N GLY A 102 -9.20 -9.30 7.17
CA GLY A 102 -9.45 -10.41 8.09
C GLY A 102 -8.48 -10.53 9.28
N ALA A 103 -7.48 -9.63 9.40
CA ALA A 103 -6.51 -9.69 10.50
C ALA A 103 -6.16 -8.32 11.12
N GLY A 104 -6.43 -7.21 10.41
CA GLY A 104 -6.05 -5.88 10.89
C GLY A 104 -4.54 -5.64 10.80
N THR A 105 -3.95 -5.06 11.84
CA THR A 105 -2.52 -4.75 11.88
C THR A 105 -1.66 -5.99 12.06
N VAL A 106 -0.67 -6.15 11.17
CA VAL A 106 0.23 -7.31 11.13
C VAL A 106 1.69 -6.86 11.07
N LEU A 107 2.53 -7.44 11.92
CA LEU A 107 3.99 -7.36 11.81
C LEU A 107 4.50 -8.59 11.07
N MET A 108 5.17 -8.38 9.95
CA MET A 108 5.58 -9.42 9.00
C MET A 108 7.10 -9.46 8.84
N THR A 109 7.69 -10.64 8.95
CA THR A 109 9.13 -10.88 8.75
C THR A 109 9.43 -11.72 7.50
N ASN A 110 8.40 -12.30 6.89
CA ASN A 110 8.53 -13.09 5.66
C ASN A 110 8.25 -12.19 4.43
N PRO A 111 9.22 -12.03 3.50
CA PRO A 111 9.05 -11.19 2.30
C PRO A 111 7.88 -11.61 1.41
N ARG A 112 7.58 -12.92 1.34
CA ARG A 112 6.45 -13.44 0.55
C ARG A 112 5.10 -13.08 1.17
N VAL A 113 5.03 -13.01 2.49
CA VAL A 113 3.82 -12.55 3.22
C VAL A 113 3.62 -11.05 3.00
N VAL A 114 4.69 -10.24 3.08
CA VAL A 114 4.59 -8.81 2.74
C VAL A 114 4.04 -8.59 1.34
N GLN A 115 4.47 -9.39 0.37
CA GLN A 115 3.94 -9.35 -0.99
C GLN A 115 2.48 -9.79 -1.06
N GLY A 116 2.11 -10.88 -0.41
CA GLY A 116 0.76 -11.43 -0.44
C GLY A 116 -0.27 -10.55 0.26
N VAL A 117 0.13 -9.91 1.36
CA VAL A 117 -0.71 -8.96 2.10
C VAL A 117 -0.81 -7.63 1.36
N GLY A 118 0.33 -7.02 1.03
CA GLY A 118 0.37 -5.67 0.47
C GLY A 118 0.03 -5.58 -1.03
N GLY A 119 0.27 -6.63 -1.82
CA GLY A 119 0.14 -6.59 -3.28
C GLY A 119 -1.29 -6.62 -3.80
N ARG A 120 -2.25 -7.05 -3.01
CA ARG A 120 -3.61 -7.37 -3.47
C ARG A 120 -4.72 -6.51 -2.87
N VAL A 121 -4.45 -5.81 -1.78
CA VAL A 121 -5.43 -4.93 -1.11
C VAL A 121 -5.07 -3.48 -1.37
N SER A 122 -6.09 -2.67 -1.71
CA SER A 122 -5.98 -1.21 -1.80
C SER A 122 -6.19 -0.59 -0.41
N GLY A 123 -6.78 0.59 -0.27
CA GLY A 123 -7.05 1.19 1.03
C GLY A 123 -8.00 0.34 1.89
N LEU A 124 -7.48 -0.42 2.85
CA LEU A 124 -8.30 -1.09 3.86
C LEU A 124 -8.75 -0.06 4.90
N ILE A 125 -10.07 0.12 5.05
CA ILE A 125 -10.67 1.10 5.94
C ILE A 125 -11.11 0.47 7.26
N SER A 126 -11.71 -0.71 7.20
CA SER A 126 -12.04 -1.52 8.37
C SER A 126 -12.18 -2.99 8.00
N THR A 127 -11.95 -3.84 8.96
CA THR A 127 -12.07 -5.29 8.77
C THR A 127 -12.49 -5.95 10.07
N THR A 128 -13.12 -7.11 9.97
CA THR A 128 -13.41 -7.97 11.11
C THR A 128 -12.46 -9.17 11.11
N PRO A 129 -12.16 -9.77 12.27
CA PRO A 129 -11.25 -10.89 12.35
C PRO A 129 -11.81 -12.13 11.64
N ILE A 130 -10.95 -12.77 10.84
CA ILE A 130 -11.19 -14.08 10.23
C ILE A 130 -10.16 -15.05 10.84
N PRO A 131 -10.57 -15.98 11.70
CA PRO A 131 -9.64 -16.84 12.43
C PRO A 131 -8.67 -17.63 11.55
N GLU A 132 -9.13 -18.07 10.37
CA GLU A 132 -8.31 -18.83 9.42
C GLU A 132 -7.21 -17.96 8.81
N VAL A 133 -7.50 -16.69 8.53
CA VAL A 133 -6.52 -15.71 8.02
C VAL A 133 -5.46 -15.42 9.08
N ILE A 134 -5.90 -15.17 10.32
CA ILE A 134 -5.02 -14.91 11.46
C ILE A 134 -4.08 -16.09 11.66
N LYS A 135 -4.63 -17.31 11.76
CA LYS A 135 -3.84 -18.52 11.92
C LYS A 135 -2.84 -18.73 10.78
N ASN A 136 -3.25 -18.49 9.52
CA ASN A 136 -2.37 -18.62 8.36
C ASN A 136 -1.20 -17.62 8.39
N LEU A 137 -1.44 -16.39 8.85
CA LEU A 137 -0.39 -15.38 9.05
C LEU A 137 0.60 -15.80 10.14
N GLU A 138 0.11 -16.27 11.28
CA GLU A 138 0.93 -16.71 12.41
C GLU A 138 1.78 -17.94 12.05
N GLU A 139 1.25 -18.89 11.28
CA GLU A 139 1.99 -20.04 10.73
C GLU A 139 3.11 -19.64 9.75
N LYS A 140 3.13 -18.38 9.31
CA LYS A 140 4.15 -17.77 8.43
C LYS A 140 5.05 -16.75 9.16
N ASP A 141 5.24 -16.93 10.46
CA ASP A 141 6.08 -16.11 11.32
C ASP A 141 5.65 -14.62 11.38
N SER A 142 4.37 -14.35 11.16
CA SER A 142 3.80 -13.00 11.33
C SER A 142 3.13 -12.87 12.70
N ILE A 143 3.03 -11.64 13.20
CA ILE A 143 2.33 -11.34 14.46
C ILE A 143 1.11 -10.49 14.14
N VAL A 144 -0.08 -11.00 14.43
CA VAL A 144 -1.34 -10.24 14.37
C VAL A 144 -1.52 -9.51 15.69
N LEU A 145 -1.63 -8.19 15.66
CA LEU A 145 -1.65 -7.38 16.89
C LEU A 145 -2.97 -7.49 17.64
N TYR A 146 -4.07 -7.52 16.92
CA TYR A 146 -5.43 -7.47 17.51
C TYR A 146 -6.29 -8.62 16.95
N PRO A 147 -6.00 -9.89 17.32
CA PRO A 147 -6.68 -11.05 16.74
C PRO A 147 -8.18 -11.10 17.03
N ASP A 148 -8.64 -10.44 18.11
CA ASP A 148 -10.05 -10.41 18.49
C ASP A 148 -10.86 -9.29 17.82
N THR A 149 -10.20 -8.23 17.32
CA THR A 149 -10.87 -7.03 16.80
C THR A 149 -10.45 -6.66 15.39
N ALA A 150 -9.31 -7.16 14.90
CA ALA A 150 -8.67 -6.79 13.63
C ALA A 150 -8.48 -5.26 13.47
N GLU A 151 -8.08 -4.57 14.55
CA GLU A 151 -7.87 -3.12 14.56
C GLU A 151 -6.74 -2.71 13.61
N LEU A 152 -6.93 -1.56 12.94
CA LEU A 152 -5.94 -0.94 12.08
C LEU A 152 -5.19 0.15 12.87
N ASN A 153 -3.99 -0.17 13.36
CA ASN A 153 -3.18 0.73 14.17
C ASN A 153 -1.69 0.49 13.95
N GLN A 154 -1.14 1.07 12.89
CA GLN A 154 0.26 0.87 12.51
C GLN A 154 1.24 1.48 13.52
N LEU A 155 0.83 2.49 14.32
CA LEU A 155 1.66 3.05 15.38
C LEU A 155 1.92 2.01 16.48
N GLU A 156 0.91 1.26 16.90
CA GLU A 156 1.11 0.16 17.84
C GLU A 156 1.94 -0.97 17.22
N GLY A 157 1.80 -1.19 15.91
CA GLY A 157 2.68 -2.11 15.17
C GLY A 157 4.16 -1.69 15.20
N LEU A 158 4.44 -0.39 15.05
CA LEU A 158 5.80 0.15 15.22
C LEU A 158 6.32 -0.08 16.63
N LYS A 159 5.52 0.22 17.66
CA LYS A 159 5.90 0.00 19.06
C LYS A 159 6.27 -1.46 19.32
N LEU A 160 5.46 -2.38 18.84
CA LEU A 160 5.74 -3.82 18.96
C LEU A 160 7.04 -4.20 18.21
N ALA A 161 7.28 -3.66 17.02
CA ALA A 161 8.50 -3.94 16.27
C ALA A 161 9.76 -3.47 17.02
N VAL A 162 9.71 -2.27 17.62
CA VAL A 162 10.79 -1.74 18.46
C VAL A 162 10.98 -2.61 19.71
N GLU A 163 9.91 -2.98 20.40
CA GLU A 163 9.95 -3.87 21.58
C GLU A 163 10.58 -5.25 21.26
N LYS A 164 10.30 -5.78 20.06
CA LYS A 164 10.89 -7.03 19.57
C LYS A 164 12.35 -6.89 19.17
N GLY A 165 12.92 -5.68 19.16
CA GLY A 165 14.33 -5.41 18.87
C GLY A 165 14.68 -5.32 17.39
N TYR A 166 13.70 -5.16 16.49
CA TYR A 166 13.96 -4.89 15.07
C TYR A 166 14.59 -3.51 14.90
N LYS A 167 15.51 -3.39 13.95
CA LYS A 167 16.31 -2.17 13.74
C LYS A 167 15.95 -1.43 12.45
N ASN A 168 15.51 -2.14 11.42
CA ASN A 168 15.13 -1.57 10.12
C ASN A 168 13.66 -1.91 9.87
N ILE A 169 12.77 -1.03 10.34
CA ILE A 169 11.32 -1.25 10.39
C ILE A 169 10.65 -0.47 9.27
N ALA A 170 10.02 -1.14 8.34
CA ALA A 170 9.19 -0.48 7.32
C ALA A 170 7.71 -0.51 7.69
N ILE A 171 6.98 0.54 7.33
CA ILE A 171 5.55 0.67 7.63
C ILE A 171 4.80 1.11 6.37
N THR A 172 3.72 0.41 6.04
CA THR A 172 2.80 0.83 4.99
C THR A 172 1.60 1.54 5.58
N VAL A 173 1.25 2.69 5.03
CA VAL A 173 0.16 3.53 5.54
C VAL A 173 -0.55 4.26 4.40
N ILE A 174 -1.82 4.57 4.58
CA ILE A 174 -2.57 5.49 3.71
C ILE A 174 -2.34 6.95 4.16
N PRO A 175 -2.59 7.96 3.31
CA PRO A 175 -2.53 9.36 3.70
C PRO A 175 -3.37 9.65 4.94
N SER A 176 -2.72 10.03 6.03
CA SER A 176 -3.37 10.35 7.31
C SER A 176 -2.38 11.06 8.24
N PRO A 177 -2.82 11.71 9.32
CA PRO A 177 -1.95 12.28 10.35
C PRO A 177 -0.99 11.25 10.98
N MET A 178 -1.33 9.96 10.96
CA MET A 178 -0.48 8.87 11.47
C MET A 178 0.91 8.85 10.82
N VAL A 179 1.07 9.31 9.58
CA VAL A 179 2.38 9.41 8.90
C VAL A 179 3.36 10.24 9.73
N LYS A 180 2.91 11.39 10.25
CA LYS A 180 3.70 12.25 11.13
C LYS A 180 3.92 11.61 12.50
N GLU A 181 2.89 11.00 13.10
CA GLU A 181 3.00 10.31 14.38
C GLU A 181 4.02 9.17 14.34
N LEU A 182 4.06 8.42 13.24
CA LEU A 182 5.05 7.35 13.01
C LEU A 182 6.47 7.92 12.89
N ARG A 183 6.65 9.05 12.20
CA ARG A 183 7.97 9.69 12.03
C ARG A 183 8.48 10.29 13.34
N GLU A 184 7.60 10.87 14.15
CA GLU A 184 7.92 11.51 15.41
C GLU A 184 8.00 10.51 16.59
N TYR A 185 7.64 9.23 16.37
CA TYR A 185 7.74 8.23 17.43
C TYR A 185 9.21 8.05 17.89
N PRO A 186 9.50 8.20 19.20
CA PRO A 186 10.87 8.11 19.69
C PRO A 186 11.40 6.67 19.58
N VAL A 187 12.54 6.51 18.95
CA VAL A 187 13.28 5.26 18.84
C VAL A 187 14.74 5.47 19.22
N ASP A 188 15.46 4.39 19.53
CA ASP A 188 16.91 4.43 19.78
C ASP A 188 17.67 4.82 18.51
N ASP A 189 18.87 5.39 18.66
CA ASP A 189 19.71 5.89 17.54
C ASP A 189 20.07 4.81 16.50
N ASP A 190 20.00 3.55 16.86
CA ASP A 190 20.29 2.40 15.98
C ASP A 190 19.03 1.79 15.32
N VAL A 191 17.85 2.40 15.53
CA VAL A 191 16.58 1.99 14.94
C VAL A 191 16.20 2.95 13.82
N ASN A 192 15.92 2.39 12.64
CA ASN A 192 15.48 3.12 11.47
C ASN A 192 14.02 2.80 11.18
N VAL A 193 13.20 3.84 11.00
CA VAL A 193 11.78 3.72 10.66
C VAL A 193 11.57 4.27 9.26
N TYR A 194 11.04 3.43 8.36
CA TYR A 194 10.80 3.75 6.95
C TYR A 194 9.30 3.73 6.65
N ILE A 195 8.78 4.84 6.11
CA ILE A 195 7.34 5.03 5.92
C ILE A 195 7.00 5.07 4.43
N PHE A 196 6.13 4.14 4.02
CA PHE A 196 5.68 3.95 2.64
C PHE A 196 4.21 4.32 2.52
N VAL A 197 3.92 5.42 1.85
CA VAL A 197 2.54 5.92 1.66
C VAL A 197 1.97 5.42 0.35
N ALA A 198 0.86 4.70 0.43
CA ALA A 198 0.11 4.17 -0.70
C ALA A 198 -1.33 4.70 -0.73
N HIS A 199 -2.04 4.45 -1.84
CA HIS A 199 -3.45 4.78 -1.97
C HIS A 199 -3.75 6.27 -1.81
N THR A 200 -3.09 7.10 -2.61
CA THR A 200 -3.08 8.57 -2.51
C THR A 200 -4.06 9.27 -3.45
N THR A 201 -5.03 8.54 -4.02
CA THR A 201 -6.04 9.13 -4.91
C THR A 201 -6.77 10.26 -4.18
N GLY A 202 -6.81 11.45 -4.78
CA GLY A 202 -7.54 12.61 -4.25
C GLY A 202 -7.13 13.04 -2.83
N VAL A 203 -5.83 12.91 -2.49
CA VAL A 203 -5.31 13.45 -1.23
C VAL A 203 -5.43 14.97 -1.21
N GLU A 204 -5.85 15.51 -0.08
CA GLU A 204 -6.04 16.96 0.08
C GLU A 204 -4.69 17.71 0.02
N PRO A 205 -4.67 18.94 -0.56
CA PRO A 205 -3.44 19.70 -0.76
C PRO A 205 -2.64 20.00 0.51
N ASP A 206 -3.31 20.25 1.63
CA ASP A 206 -2.71 20.53 2.93
C ASP A 206 -1.99 19.32 3.54
N MET A 207 -2.35 18.11 3.12
CA MET A 207 -1.70 16.88 3.57
C MET A 207 -0.42 16.57 2.79
N VAL A 208 -0.29 17.02 1.53
CA VAL A 208 0.80 16.59 0.64
C VAL A 208 2.18 16.96 1.20
N GLU A 209 2.37 18.19 1.67
CA GLU A 209 3.65 18.64 2.22
C GLU A 209 4.03 17.78 3.43
N MET A 210 3.09 17.55 4.36
CA MET A 210 3.29 16.68 5.52
C MET A 210 3.70 15.24 5.10
N LEU A 211 3.10 14.69 4.05
CA LEU A 211 3.47 13.35 3.55
C LEU A 211 4.92 13.33 3.04
N PHE A 212 5.33 14.32 2.24
CA PHE A 212 6.69 14.38 1.70
C PHE A 212 7.76 14.74 2.73
N GLU A 213 7.40 15.44 3.81
CA GLU A 213 8.32 15.72 4.93
C GLU A 213 8.52 14.52 5.86
N ASN A 214 7.56 13.60 5.94
CA ASN A 214 7.56 12.55 6.94
C ASN A 214 7.64 11.12 6.38
N ALA A 215 7.35 10.91 5.10
CA ALA A 215 7.46 9.59 4.46
C ALA A 215 8.81 9.41 3.75
N ASP A 216 9.11 8.18 3.34
CA ASP A 216 10.27 7.83 2.52
C ASP A 216 9.86 7.60 1.06
N ILE A 217 8.72 6.95 0.85
CA ILE A 217 8.13 6.74 -0.47
C ILE A 217 6.65 7.17 -0.44
N VAL A 218 6.25 7.90 -1.49
CA VAL A 218 4.86 8.30 -1.71
C VAL A 218 4.45 7.88 -3.12
N THR A 219 3.46 6.99 -3.24
CA THR A 219 2.87 6.69 -4.56
C THR A 219 1.91 7.80 -4.96
N ALA A 220 1.73 8.04 -6.25
CA ALA A 220 0.75 9.01 -6.73
C ALA A 220 -0.22 8.35 -7.71
N CYS A 221 -1.42 8.07 -7.24
CA CYS A 221 -2.52 7.59 -8.06
C CYS A 221 -3.59 8.68 -8.13
N ALA A 222 -3.82 9.23 -9.34
CA ALA A 222 -4.90 10.19 -9.61
C ALA A 222 -5.00 11.39 -8.64
N SER A 223 -3.91 11.81 -8.02
CA SER A 223 -3.87 12.98 -7.12
C SER A 223 -3.34 14.22 -7.84
N LYS A 224 -4.20 15.23 -7.99
CA LYS A 224 -3.81 16.54 -8.53
C LYS A 224 -2.84 17.24 -7.60
N ALA A 225 -3.10 17.23 -6.30
CA ALA A 225 -2.28 17.90 -5.31
C ALA A 225 -0.84 17.35 -5.28
N ILE A 226 -0.67 16.01 -5.33
CA ILE A 226 0.68 15.40 -5.45
C ILE A 226 1.32 15.75 -6.78
N SER A 227 0.56 15.77 -7.88
CA SER A 227 1.11 16.14 -9.19
C SER A 227 1.65 17.57 -9.20
N ASP A 228 0.88 18.52 -8.68
CA ASP A 228 1.27 19.94 -8.61
C ASP A 228 2.51 20.12 -7.70
N TYR A 229 2.50 19.52 -6.52
CA TYR A 229 3.63 19.54 -5.57
C TYR A 229 4.91 18.98 -6.19
N THR A 230 4.83 17.82 -6.82
CA THR A 230 6.01 17.16 -7.39
C THR A 230 6.52 17.81 -8.67
N ASP A 231 5.66 18.48 -9.46
CA ASP A 231 6.08 19.30 -10.60
C ASP A 231 6.89 20.55 -10.14
N GLU A 232 6.60 21.06 -8.92
CA GLU A 232 7.35 22.16 -8.29
C GLU A 232 8.64 21.68 -7.64
N LYS A 233 8.56 20.69 -6.74
CA LYS A 233 9.68 20.22 -5.89
C LYS A 233 10.63 19.28 -6.61
N LYS A 234 10.19 18.62 -7.69
CA LYS A 234 10.97 17.72 -8.54
C LYS A 234 11.71 16.60 -7.81
N PRO A 235 11.04 15.84 -6.94
CA PRO A 235 11.65 14.68 -6.28
C PRO A 235 12.04 13.61 -7.29
N TYR A 236 12.99 12.74 -6.94
CA TYR A 236 13.24 11.52 -7.72
C TYR A 236 12.00 10.62 -7.77
N TYR A 237 11.81 9.95 -8.90
CA TYR A 237 10.65 9.07 -9.07
C TYR A 237 10.94 7.94 -10.06
N TYR A 238 10.04 6.94 -10.10
CA TYR A 238 9.97 5.93 -11.13
C TYR A 238 8.52 5.69 -11.56
N GLY A 239 8.34 5.44 -12.88
CA GLY A 239 7.03 5.16 -13.46
C GLY A 239 6.24 6.40 -13.85
N LEU A 240 5.33 6.26 -14.81
CA LEU A 240 4.52 7.36 -15.35
C LEU A 240 3.04 7.21 -15.01
N LYS A 241 2.50 5.98 -15.11
CA LYS A 241 1.06 5.71 -14.92
C LYS A 241 0.61 5.84 -13.47
N VAL A 242 1.44 5.34 -12.55
CA VAL A 242 1.32 5.52 -11.10
C VAL A 242 2.73 5.80 -10.60
N PRO A 243 3.17 7.06 -10.61
CA PRO A 243 4.52 7.39 -10.17
C PRO A 243 4.76 7.01 -8.72
N ILE A 244 5.96 6.54 -8.45
CA ILE A 244 6.47 6.25 -7.10
C ILE A 244 7.54 7.28 -6.82
N PHE A 245 7.25 8.21 -5.92
CA PHE A 245 8.14 9.31 -5.56
C PHE A 245 8.99 8.95 -4.34
N CYS A 246 10.27 9.32 -4.42
CA CYS A 246 11.21 9.23 -3.31
C CYS A 246 11.14 10.54 -2.52
N ALA A 247 10.59 10.50 -1.32
CA ALA A 247 10.51 11.66 -0.43
C ALA A 247 11.79 11.82 0.41
N SER A 248 12.60 10.75 0.53
CA SER A 248 13.91 10.73 1.20
C SER A 248 14.99 10.02 0.38
N ASP A 249 16.25 10.14 0.80
CA ASP A 249 17.37 9.40 0.21
C ASP A 249 17.23 7.89 0.45
N ASP A 250 16.71 7.47 1.60
CA ASP A 250 16.40 6.07 1.88
C ASP A 250 15.30 5.53 0.96
N GLY A 251 14.24 6.31 0.74
CA GLY A 251 13.19 5.96 -0.23
C GLY A 251 13.76 5.75 -1.63
N ARG A 252 14.69 6.61 -2.06
CA ARG A 252 15.40 6.47 -3.33
C ARG A 252 16.24 5.18 -3.35
N ARG A 253 17.03 4.94 -2.31
CA ARG A 253 17.86 3.73 -2.17
C ARG A 253 17.01 2.45 -2.29
N PHE A 254 15.89 2.37 -1.59
CA PHE A 254 14.99 1.20 -1.63
C PHE A 254 14.39 0.97 -3.03
N LEU A 255 13.98 2.04 -3.68
CA LEU A 255 13.42 1.96 -5.03
C LEU A 255 14.50 1.56 -6.05
N ASP A 256 15.70 2.14 -5.97
CA ASP A 256 16.82 1.80 -6.86
C ASP A 256 17.26 0.33 -6.69
N VAL A 257 17.31 -0.22 -5.47
CA VAL A 257 17.57 -1.64 -5.19
C VAL A 257 16.55 -2.56 -5.89
N ARG A 258 15.27 -2.15 -5.90
CA ARG A 258 14.23 -2.89 -6.65
C ARG A 258 14.46 -2.79 -8.15
N LEU A 259 14.75 -1.62 -8.68
CA LEU A 259 14.98 -1.38 -10.10
C LEU A 259 16.19 -2.15 -10.63
N GLU A 260 17.29 -2.19 -9.87
CA GLU A 260 18.47 -3.00 -10.18
C GLU A 260 18.13 -4.50 -10.26
N LYS A 261 17.40 -5.03 -9.26
CA LYS A 261 16.99 -6.45 -9.24
C LYS A 261 16.25 -6.87 -10.51
N ILE A 262 15.46 -5.98 -11.09
CA ILE A 262 14.64 -6.27 -12.28
C ILE A 262 15.21 -5.71 -13.58
N ASN A 263 16.46 -5.22 -13.57
CA ASN A 263 17.16 -4.63 -14.71
C ASN A 263 16.37 -3.48 -15.37
N LYS A 264 15.85 -2.56 -14.58
CA LYS A 264 15.19 -1.33 -15.02
C LYS A 264 16.09 -0.12 -14.81
N PRO A 265 15.90 0.99 -15.56
CA PRO A 265 16.57 2.25 -15.27
C PRO A 265 16.29 2.71 -13.84
N LEU A 266 17.30 3.30 -13.20
CA LEU A 266 17.18 3.87 -11.86
C LEU A 266 16.19 5.04 -11.83
N THR A 267 15.91 5.53 -10.63
CA THR A 267 15.07 6.71 -10.43
C THR A 267 15.59 7.92 -11.20
N THR A 268 14.67 8.74 -11.66
CA THR A 268 14.96 9.98 -12.40
C THR A 268 14.33 11.18 -11.69
N ASN A 269 14.83 12.37 -11.98
CA ASN A 269 14.22 13.66 -11.62
C ASN A 269 13.99 14.55 -12.84
N GLU A 270 13.77 13.94 -14.00
CA GLU A 270 13.46 14.65 -15.24
C GLU A 270 12.02 15.20 -15.22
N TYR A 271 11.89 16.50 -15.43
CA TYR A 271 10.61 17.22 -15.46
C TYR A 271 10.56 18.19 -16.65
N PRO A 272 9.37 18.48 -17.25
CA PRO A 272 8.06 17.99 -16.81
C PRO A 272 7.82 16.53 -17.15
N ARG A 273 6.99 15.86 -16.35
CA ARG A 273 6.51 14.51 -16.64
C ARG A 273 5.49 14.52 -17.79
N ASN A 274 5.42 13.44 -18.57
CA ASN A 274 4.39 13.29 -19.59
C ASN A 274 3.01 13.08 -18.94
N LYS A 275 2.12 14.06 -19.06
CA LYS A 275 0.77 14.05 -18.44
C LYS A 275 -0.23 13.17 -19.19
N ASP A 276 0.05 12.79 -20.45
CA ASP A 276 -0.83 11.93 -21.24
C ASP A 276 -0.87 10.49 -20.72
N ASP A 277 0.14 10.09 -19.94
CA ASP A 277 0.21 8.77 -19.31
C ASP A 277 -0.49 8.70 -17.94
N MET A 278 -1.06 9.79 -17.45
CA MET A 278 -1.68 9.87 -16.13
C MET A 278 -3.16 9.46 -16.13
N PRO A 279 -3.72 9.02 -14.97
CA PRO A 279 -5.16 8.80 -14.82
C PRO A 279 -6.00 10.05 -15.11
N HIS A 280 -7.21 9.89 -15.61
CA HIS A 280 -8.18 10.96 -15.84
C HIS A 280 -9.42 10.78 -14.94
N LYS A 281 -10.02 11.81 -14.39
CA LYS A 281 -9.33 13.07 -14.13
C LYS A 281 -8.47 12.92 -12.86
N LEU A 282 -7.47 13.79 -12.66
CA LEU A 282 -6.80 13.89 -11.37
C LEU A 282 -7.78 14.49 -10.35
N LEU A 283 -7.87 13.91 -9.18
CA LEU A 283 -8.71 14.34 -8.06
C LEU A 283 -7.93 15.20 -7.08
#